data_e3cdfe65928d98b2f887d08339b32f79
#
_entry.id   e3cdfe65928d98b2f887d08339b32f79
#
_cell.length_a   1.000
_cell.length_b   1.000
_cell.length_c   1.000
_cell.angle_alpha   90.00
_cell.angle_beta   90.00
_cell.angle_gamma   90.00
#
_symmetry.space_group_name_H-M   'P 1'
#
loop_
_entity.id
_entity.type
_entity.pdbx_description
1 polymer ?
#
loop_
_entity_poly.entity_id
_entity_poly.type
_entity_poly.pdbx_seq_one_letter_code
_entity_poly.pdbx_strand_id
1 'polypeptide(L)'
;MSDFASKMNSAVIHYEKELNTLRTSRANPSMLDSIFVDAYGAKTPLNQLGNISIQDASTITIQIWDVSLIKSIENAVAESNLGINPQVDGQIIRLPIPKLSEERRKEIIKIASEIAENSRITIRNIRRDIIETSKKEKKNSNLSEDDLKRKIDEIQKVTDSNIDKIDKILEAKKVDILKV
;
A
#
# COMPACT_ATOMS: atom_id res chain seq x y z
N MET A 1 23.05 9.25 3.17
CA MET A 1 22.44 8.47 2.07
C MET A 1 22.56 9.31 0.82
N SER A 2 22.98 8.72 -0.28
CA SER A 2 23.04 9.44 -1.57
C SER A 2 21.62 9.83 -2.00
N ASP A 3 21.45 11.02 -2.56
CA ASP A 3 20.13 11.58 -2.97
C ASP A 3 19.35 10.62 -3.88
N PHE A 4 20.05 9.88 -4.73
CA PHE A 4 19.40 8.90 -5.63
C PHE A 4 18.86 7.67 -4.90
N ALA A 5 19.51 7.20 -3.84
CA ALA A 5 19.01 6.08 -3.04
C ALA A 5 17.72 6.45 -2.31
N SER A 6 17.63 7.71 -1.86
CA SER A 6 16.40 8.26 -1.27
C SER A 6 15.25 8.30 -2.27
N LYS A 7 15.50 8.77 -3.51
CA LYS A 7 14.49 8.81 -4.58
C LYS A 7 13.97 7.42 -4.96
N MET A 8 14.87 6.44 -5.10
CA MET A 8 14.48 5.05 -5.40
C MET A 8 13.70 4.42 -4.24
N ASN A 9 14.12 4.66 -2.99
CA ASN A 9 13.41 4.16 -1.83
C ASN A 9 12.01 4.78 -1.69
N SER A 10 11.85 6.06 -2.00
CA SER A 10 10.54 6.73 -2.03
C SER A 10 9.59 6.09 -3.06
N ALA A 11 10.11 5.67 -4.23
CA ALA A 11 9.33 4.95 -5.23
C ALA A 11 8.86 3.58 -4.71
N VAL A 12 9.70 2.86 -3.96
CA VAL A 12 9.30 1.59 -3.32
C VAL A 12 8.23 1.82 -2.25
N ILE A 13 8.37 2.86 -1.41
CA ILE A 13 7.38 3.20 -0.39
C ILE A 13 6.03 3.56 -1.04
N HIS A 14 6.06 4.30 -2.16
CA HIS A 14 4.85 4.62 -2.91
C HIS A 14 4.18 3.35 -3.45
N TYR A 15 4.97 2.43 -4.01
CA TYR A 15 4.51 1.13 -4.47
C TYR A 15 3.85 0.31 -3.34
N GLU A 16 4.47 0.25 -2.15
CA GLU A 16 3.89 -0.44 -1.00
C GLU A 16 2.53 0.15 -0.60
N LYS A 17 2.42 1.47 -0.57
CA LYS A 17 1.16 2.15 -0.27
C LYS A 17 0.10 1.81 -1.31
N GLU A 18 0.42 1.90 -2.59
CA GLU A 18 -0.50 1.59 -3.69
C GLU A 18 -0.94 0.12 -3.66
N LEU A 19 0.00 -0.80 -3.40
CA LEU A 19 -0.31 -2.22 -3.26
C LEU A 19 -1.21 -2.52 -2.06
N ASN A 20 -1.09 -1.75 -0.98
CA ASN A 20 -1.92 -1.90 0.22
C ASN A 20 -3.36 -1.42 0.03
N THR A 21 -3.64 -0.58 -0.98
CA THR A 21 -5.02 -0.22 -1.34
C THR A 21 -5.76 -1.37 -2.02
N LEU A 22 -5.04 -2.37 -2.56
CA LEU A 22 -5.66 -3.53 -3.17
C LEU A 22 -6.32 -4.40 -2.10
N ARG A 23 -7.61 -4.62 -2.24
CA ARG A 23 -8.41 -5.44 -1.35
C ARG A 23 -7.97 -6.90 -1.43
N THR A 24 -7.62 -7.45 -0.30
CA THR A 24 -7.39 -8.89 -0.12
C THR A 24 -8.50 -9.45 0.78
N SER A 25 -8.67 -10.77 0.81
CA SER A 25 -9.61 -11.42 1.76
C SER A 25 -9.20 -11.28 3.22
N ARG A 26 -8.06 -10.65 3.49
CA ARG A 26 -7.52 -10.47 4.83
C ARG A 26 -8.00 -9.17 5.47
N ALA A 27 -8.39 -9.28 6.72
CA ALA A 27 -8.72 -8.14 7.56
C ALA A 27 -7.49 -7.21 7.69
N ASN A 28 -7.62 -5.99 7.21
CA ASN A 28 -6.61 -4.94 7.36
C ASN A 28 -7.31 -3.67 7.85
N PRO A 29 -6.93 -3.13 9.01
CA PRO A 29 -7.51 -1.89 9.55
C PRO A 29 -7.47 -0.72 8.57
N SER A 30 -6.42 -0.64 7.73
CA SER A 30 -6.29 0.42 6.72
C SER A 30 -7.43 0.44 5.69
N MET A 31 -8.23 -0.62 5.57
CA MET A 31 -9.42 -0.64 4.70
C MET A 31 -10.50 0.33 5.21
N LEU A 32 -10.49 0.64 6.51
CA LEU A 32 -11.45 1.51 7.16
C LEU A 32 -11.03 2.98 7.18
N ASP A 33 -9.79 3.30 6.84
CA ASP A 33 -9.26 4.68 6.85
C ASP A 33 -9.98 5.60 5.84
N SER A 34 -10.60 5.01 4.81
CA SER A 34 -11.39 5.74 3.81
C SER A 34 -12.85 5.98 4.20
N ILE A 35 -13.30 5.44 5.34
CA ILE A 35 -14.68 5.56 5.79
C ILE A 35 -14.81 6.77 6.71
N PHE A 36 -15.67 7.69 6.31
CA PHE A 36 -16.05 8.86 7.10
C PHE A 36 -17.49 8.69 7.58
N VAL A 37 -17.71 8.98 8.84
CA VAL A 37 -19.00 8.89 9.50
C VAL A 37 -19.46 10.30 9.85
N ASP A 38 -20.75 10.59 9.66
CA ASP A 38 -21.35 11.83 10.14
C ASP A 38 -21.53 11.73 11.67
N ALA A 39 -20.57 12.25 12.41
CA ALA A 39 -20.55 12.28 13.87
C ALA A 39 -20.48 13.72 14.35
N TYR A 40 -21.37 14.08 15.29
CA TYR A 40 -21.39 15.41 15.92
C TYR A 40 -21.49 16.58 14.93
N GLY A 41 -22.14 16.37 13.78
CA GLY A 41 -22.29 17.38 12.74
C GLY A 41 -21.09 17.58 11.82
N ALA A 42 -20.07 16.73 11.91
CA ALA A 42 -18.88 16.75 11.06
C ALA A 42 -18.55 15.34 10.53
N LYS A 43 -17.93 15.30 9.34
CA LYS A 43 -17.39 14.03 8.79
C LYS A 43 -16.11 13.65 9.56
N THR A 44 -16.23 12.63 10.38
CA THR A 44 -15.15 12.13 11.24
C THR A 44 -14.67 10.78 10.74
N PRO A 45 -13.36 10.54 10.58
CA PRO A 45 -12.85 9.24 10.18
C PRO A 45 -13.13 8.19 11.26
N LEU A 46 -13.44 6.97 10.83
CA LEU A 46 -13.90 5.88 11.69
C LEU A 46 -12.90 5.51 12.80
N ASN A 47 -11.61 5.67 12.55
CA ASN A 47 -10.54 5.42 13.53
C ASN A 47 -10.53 6.40 14.72
N GLN A 48 -11.26 7.51 14.63
CA GLN A 48 -11.44 8.49 15.72
C GLN A 48 -12.72 8.27 16.53
N LEU A 49 -13.53 7.28 16.19
CA LEU A 49 -14.82 7.00 16.85
C LEU A 49 -14.80 5.72 17.66
N GLY A 50 -13.77 4.90 17.52
CA GLY A 50 -13.64 3.64 18.22
C GLY A 50 -12.25 3.02 18.09
N ASN A 51 -12.03 1.95 18.85
CA ASN A 51 -10.82 1.15 18.76
C ASN A 51 -11.00 0.04 17.73
N ILE A 52 -10.18 0.04 16.68
CA ILE A 52 -10.21 -0.96 15.61
C ILE A 52 -9.23 -2.08 15.95
N SER A 53 -9.71 -3.31 15.98
CA SER A 53 -8.90 -4.50 16.21
C SER A 53 -9.25 -5.61 15.21
N ILE A 54 -8.31 -6.52 14.98
CA ILE A 54 -8.50 -7.70 14.13
C ILE A 54 -8.85 -8.86 15.07
N GLN A 55 -10.04 -9.42 14.93
CA GLN A 55 -10.47 -10.57 15.71
C GLN A 55 -9.92 -11.87 15.12
N ASP A 56 -9.98 -12.00 13.80
CA ASP A 56 -9.47 -13.13 13.03
C ASP A 56 -9.01 -12.67 11.63
N ALA A 57 -8.53 -13.60 10.82
CA ALA A 57 -8.00 -13.29 9.48
C ALA A 57 -9.00 -12.61 8.54
N SER A 58 -10.32 -12.73 8.81
CA SER A 58 -11.40 -12.23 7.96
C SER A 58 -12.39 -11.32 8.68
N THR A 59 -12.18 -11.01 9.96
CA THR A 59 -13.11 -10.20 10.74
C THR A 59 -12.39 -9.05 11.44
N ILE A 60 -12.83 -7.83 11.15
CA ILE A 60 -12.42 -6.64 11.89
C ILE A 60 -13.49 -6.34 12.93
N THR A 61 -13.08 -5.98 14.13
CA THR A 61 -13.97 -5.50 15.18
C THR A 61 -13.68 -4.05 15.50
N ILE A 62 -14.74 -3.28 15.68
CA ILE A 62 -14.66 -1.89 16.11
C ILE A 62 -15.38 -1.78 17.44
N GLN A 63 -14.65 -1.41 18.47
CA GLN A 63 -15.23 -1.08 19.76
C GLN A 63 -15.50 0.43 19.82
N ILE A 64 -16.77 0.81 19.80
CA ILE A 64 -17.20 2.19 19.70
C ILE A 64 -17.26 2.81 21.08
N TRP A 65 -16.79 4.06 21.19
CA TRP A 65 -16.81 4.80 22.46
C TRP A 65 -18.19 5.37 22.77
N ASP A 66 -18.94 5.81 21.75
CA ASP A 66 -20.27 6.40 21.91
C ASP A 66 -21.33 5.57 21.22
N VAL A 67 -22.19 4.92 22.01
CA VAL A 67 -23.26 4.05 21.54
C VAL A 67 -24.25 4.77 20.63
N SER A 68 -24.41 6.08 20.76
CA SER A 68 -25.32 6.87 19.92
C SER A 68 -24.90 6.92 18.45
N LEU A 69 -23.62 6.69 18.16
CA LEU A 69 -23.04 6.72 16.81
C LEU A 69 -23.08 5.37 16.08
N ILE A 70 -23.49 4.28 16.77
CA ILE A 70 -23.49 2.92 16.19
C ILE A 70 -24.25 2.89 14.88
N LYS A 71 -25.45 3.47 14.84
CA LYS A 71 -26.32 3.44 13.65
C LYS A 71 -25.73 4.25 12.49
N SER A 72 -25.08 5.37 12.78
CA SER A 72 -24.37 6.19 11.78
C SER A 72 -23.15 5.47 11.22
N ILE A 73 -22.43 4.75 12.07
CA ILE A 73 -21.27 3.94 11.65
C ILE A 73 -21.72 2.74 10.82
N GLU A 74 -22.79 2.05 11.24
CA GLU A 74 -23.39 0.93 10.49
C GLU A 74 -23.79 1.37 9.07
N ASN A 75 -24.49 2.49 8.96
CA ASN A 75 -24.90 3.03 7.67
C ASN A 75 -23.68 3.43 6.81
N ALA A 76 -22.71 4.13 7.37
CA ALA A 76 -21.50 4.56 6.64
C ALA A 76 -20.67 3.37 6.14
N VAL A 77 -20.61 2.28 6.91
CA VAL A 77 -19.94 1.03 6.49
C VAL A 77 -20.74 0.31 5.41
N ALA A 78 -22.07 0.23 5.55
CA ALA A 78 -22.94 -0.42 4.57
C ALA A 78 -22.95 0.34 3.22
N GLU A 79 -22.93 1.67 3.25
CA GLU A 79 -22.84 2.53 2.05
C GLU A 79 -21.46 2.54 1.43
N SER A 80 -20.43 2.12 2.18
CA SER A 80 -19.07 2.03 1.65
C SER A 80 -19.00 0.96 0.57
N ASN A 81 -18.15 1.22 -0.46
CA ASN A 81 -17.90 0.25 -1.54
C ASN A 81 -17.17 -1.03 -1.05
N LEU A 82 -17.15 -1.29 0.27
CA LEU A 82 -16.47 -2.44 0.85
C LEU A 82 -17.28 -3.74 0.70
N GLY A 83 -18.60 -3.64 0.49
CA GLY A 83 -19.47 -4.83 0.40
C GLY A 83 -19.49 -5.64 1.69
N ILE A 84 -19.25 -4.99 2.84
CA ILE A 84 -19.22 -5.60 4.16
C ILE A 84 -20.57 -5.35 4.81
N ASN A 85 -21.20 -6.42 5.35
CA ASN A 85 -22.39 -6.29 6.17
C ASN A 85 -22.00 -6.19 7.64
N PRO A 86 -22.10 -5.00 8.27
CA PRO A 86 -21.76 -4.83 9.67
C PRO A 86 -22.72 -5.64 10.57
N GLN A 87 -22.16 -6.26 11.61
CA GLN A 87 -22.93 -6.97 12.64
C GLN A 87 -22.72 -6.25 13.96
N VAL A 88 -23.79 -5.67 14.51
CA VAL A 88 -23.77 -4.93 15.77
C VAL A 88 -24.00 -5.87 16.94
N ASP A 89 -23.08 -5.86 17.90
CA ASP A 89 -23.14 -6.62 19.15
C ASP A 89 -22.83 -5.67 20.33
N GLY A 90 -23.88 -5.02 20.84
CA GLY A 90 -23.74 -3.99 21.88
C GLY A 90 -22.89 -2.79 21.43
N GLN A 91 -21.72 -2.61 22.01
CA GLN A 91 -20.75 -1.55 21.66
C GLN A 91 -19.72 -1.98 20.62
N ILE A 92 -19.81 -3.23 20.16
CA ILE A 92 -18.87 -3.81 19.21
C ILE A 92 -19.57 -3.97 17.87
N ILE A 93 -18.96 -3.45 16.81
CA ILE A 93 -19.36 -3.73 15.44
C ILE A 93 -18.37 -4.72 14.84
N ARG A 94 -18.86 -5.87 14.40
CA ARG A 94 -18.09 -6.88 13.68
C ARG A 94 -18.27 -6.69 12.19
N LEU A 95 -17.15 -6.63 11.48
CA LEU A 95 -17.07 -6.45 10.04
C LEU A 95 -16.51 -7.72 9.41
N PRO A 96 -17.36 -8.69 9.03
CA PRO A 96 -16.91 -9.88 8.32
C PRO A 96 -16.54 -9.48 6.89
N ILE A 97 -15.28 -9.71 6.50
CA ILE A 97 -14.80 -9.45 5.14
C ILE A 97 -15.19 -10.63 4.27
N PRO A 98 -15.97 -10.42 3.20
CA PRO A 98 -16.39 -11.51 2.33
C PRO A 98 -15.19 -12.12 1.62
N LYS A 99 -15.18 -13.45 1.50
CA LYS A 99 -14.16 -14.17 0.72
C LYS A 99 -14.24 -13.76 -0.75
N LEU A 100 -13.08 -13.50 -1.34
CA LEU A 100 -12.99 -13.20 -2.76
C LEU A 100 -13.24 -14.47 -3.58
N SER A 101 -13.97 -14.35 -4.69
CA SER A 101 -14.07 -15.43 -5.68
C SER A 101 -12.72 -15.69 -6.33
N GLU A 102 -12.50 -16.90 -6.89
CA GLU A 102 -11.25 -17.22 -7.58
C GLU A 102 -10.98 -16.28 -8.76
N GLU A 103 -12.01 -15.89 -9.49
CA GLU A 103 -11.89 -14.94 -10.60
C GLU A 103 -11.40 -13.59 -10.10
N ARG A 104 -11.99 -13.09 -9.02
CA ARG A 104 -11.60 -11.80 -8.43
C ARG A 104 -10.18 -11.82 -7.88
N ARG A 105 -9.73 -12.94 -7.32
CA ARG A 105 -8.32 -13.09 -6.91
C ARG A 105 -7.36 -12.99 -8.09
N LYS A 106 -7.69 -13.64 -9.22
CA LYS A 106 -6.87 -13.56 -10.46
C LYS A 106 -6.79 -12.13 -11.00
N GLU A 107 -7.91 -11.41 -10.99
CA GLU A 107 -7.93 -9.99 -11.38
C GLU A 107 -7.03 -9.13 -10.48
N ILE A 108 -7.13 -9.31 -9.16
CA ILE A 108 -6.31 -8.54 -8.20
C ILE A 108 -4.82 -8.86 -8.39
N ILE A 109 -4.45 -10.12 -8.63
CA ILE A 109 -3.07 -10.52 -8.92
C ILE A 109 -2.56 -9.84 -10.20
N LYS A 110 -3.41 -9.74 -11.23
CA LYS A 110 -3.05 -9.04 -12.46
C LYS A 110 -2.81 -7.55 -12.20
N ILE A 111 -3.71 -6.88 -11.51
CA ILE A 111 -3.56 -5.47 -11.12
C ILE A 111 -2.29 -5.27 -10.28
N ALA A 112 -2.04 -6.14 -9.29
CA ALA A 112 -0.83 -6.07 -8.47
C ALA A 112 0.44 -6.20 -9.32
N SER A 113 0.44 -7.07 -10.33
CA SER A 113 1.57 -7.25 -11.25
C SER A 113 1.77 -6.04 -12.16
N GLU A 114 0.70 -5.38 -12.60
CA GLU A 114 0.76 -4.14 -13.38
C GLU A 114 1.35 -2.98 -12.55
N ILE A 115 0.91 -2.82 -11.30
CA ILE A 115 1.45 -1.81 -10.39
C ILE A 115 2.96 -2.06 -10.14
N ALA A 116 3.36 -3.32 -9.94
CA ALA A 116 4.76 -3.68 -9.77
C ALA A 116 5.61 -3.33 -11.00
N GLU A 117 5.11 -3.60 -12.23
CA GLU A 117 5.85 -3.27 -13.45
C GLU A 117 5.97 -1.75 -13.63
N ASN A 118 4.93 -0.99 -13.35
CA ASN A 118 4.98 0.48 -13.38
C ASN A 118 6.04 1.02 -12.39
N SER A 119 6.15 0.40 -11.22
CA SER A 119 7.16 0.77 -10.23
C SER A 119 8.57 0.42 -10.68
N ARG A 120 8.78 -0.74 -11.32
CA ARG A 120 10.07 -1.10 -11.93
C ARG A 120 10.47 -0.12 -13.03
N ILE A 121 9.52 0.28 -13.90
CA ILE A 121 9.74 1.30 -14.93
C ILE A 121 10.17 2.61 -14.29
N THR A 122 9.51 3.04 -13.23
CA THR A 122 9.86 4.25 -12.48
C THR A 122 11.30 4.19 -11.95
N ILE A 123 11.69 3.08 -11.32
CA ILE A 123 13.06 2.89 -10.84
C ILE A 123 14.08 2.90 -11.98
N ARG A 124 13.76 2.25 -13.11
CA ARG A 124 14.63 2.26 -14.30
C ARG A 124 14.79 3.67 -14.88
N ASN A 125 13.73 4.47 -14.88
CA ASN A 125 13.78 5.87 -15.31
C ASN A 125 14.65 6.71 -14.38
N ILE A 126 14.45 6.60 -13.04
CA ILE A 126 15.28 7.28 -12.05
C ILE A 126 16.76 6.92 -12.26
N ARG A 127 17.08 5.62 -12.46
CA ARG A 127 18.46 5.19 -12.76
C ARG A 127 19.01 5.88 -13.99
N ARG A 128 18.25 5.88 -15.10
CA ARG A 128 18.67 6.50 -16.37
C ARG A 128 18.97 7.98 -16.18
N ASP A 129 18.11 8.71 -15.51
CA ASP A 129 18.25 10.15 -15.27
C ASP A 129 19.48 10.46 -14.43
N ILE A 130 19.75 9.65 -13.40
CA ILE A 130 20.92 9.82 -12.55
C ILE A 130 22.22 9.54 -13.32
N ILE A 131 22.25 8.48 -14.13
CA ILE A 131 23.42 8.17 -14.97
C ILE A 131 23.68 9.30 -15.99
N GLU A 132 22.62 9.84 -16.60
CA GLU A 132 22.74 10.94 -17.53
C GLU A 132 23.27 12.21 -16.85
N THR A 133 22.74 12.54 -15.67
CA THR A 133 23.22 13.66 -14.85
C THR A 133 24.70 13.48 -14.47
N SER A 134 25.09 12.27 -14.03
CA SER A 134 26.49 11.96 -13.68
C SER A 134 27.44 12.08 -14.88
N LYS A 135 26.98 11.71 -16.07
CA LYS A 135 27.76 11.91 -17.32
C LYS A 135 27.89 13.39 -17.70
N LYS A 136 26.87 14.21 -17.44
CA LYS A 136 26.92 15.67 -17.66
C LYS A 136 27.87 16.33 -16.64
N GLU A 137 27.82 15.90 -15.39
CA GLU A 137 28.76 16.36 -14.35
C GLU A 137 30.22 16.03 -14.73
N LYS A 138 30.51 14.85 -15.28
CA LYS A 138 31.85 14.51 -15.77
C LYS A 138 32.34 15.49 -16.84
N LYS A 139 31.47 15.94 -17.76
CA LYS A 139 31.83 16.89 -18.80
C LYS A 139 32.18 18.28 -18.25
N ASN A 140 31.57 18.67 -17.13
CA ASN A 140 31.69 19.99 -16.53
C ASN A 140 32.70 20.05 -15.37
N SER A 141 33.04 18.92 -14.77
CA SER A 141 33.98 18.78 -13.67
C SER A 141 35.03 17.74 -14.07
N ASN A 142 36.30 17.93 -13.64
CA ASN A 142 37.41 16.98 -13.89
C ASN A 142 37.23 15.64 -13.15
N LEU A 143 36.07 15.02 -13.21
CA LEU A 143 35.83 13.69 -12.64
C LEU A 143 36.60 12.63 -13.47
N SER A 144 37.34 11.76 -12.80
CA SER A 144 38.03 10.63 -13.41
C SER A 144 37.06 9.65 -14.06
N GLU A 145 37.47 8.93 -15.10
CA GLU A 145 36.68 7.84 -15.69
C GLU A 145 36.40 6.73 -14.70
N ASP A 146 37.36 6.44 -13.84
CA ASP A 146 37.19 5.40 -12.82
C ASP A 146 36.16 5.79 -11.76
N ASP A 147 36.11 7.07 -11.37
CA ASP A 147 35.11 7.54 -10.41
C ASP A 147 33.69 7.51 -11.00
N LEU A 148 33.54 7.86 -12.29
CA LEU A 148 32.25 7.73 -12.97
C LEU A 148 31.81 6.26 -13.04
N LYS A 149 32.74 5.35 -13.36
CA LYS A 149 32.43 3.91 -13.42
C LYS A 149 32.00 3.39 -12.05
N ARG A 150 32.73 3.72 -10.97
CA ARG A 150 32.33 3.36 -9.60
C ARG A 150 30.95 3.88 -9.22
N LYS A 151 30.63 5.13 -9.57
CA LYS A 151 29.32 5.75 -9.33
C LYS A 151 28.21 5.02 -10.10
N ILE A 152 28.44 4.63 -11.35
CA ILE A 152 27.49 3.86 -12.15
C ILE A 152 27.27 2.46 -11.54
N ASP A 153 28.33 1.79 -11.11
CA ASP A 153 28.24 0.47 -10.47
C ASP A 153 27.46 0.54 -9.14
N GLU A 154 27.65 1.61 -8.37
CA GLU A 154 26.89 1.86 -7.14
C GLU A 154 25.40 2.09 -7.44
N ILE A 155 25.10 2.92 -8.43
CA ILE A 155 23.71 3.19 -8.89
C ILE A 155 23.06 1.88 -9.33
N GLN A 156 23.78 1.02 -10.05
CA GLN A 156 23.26 -0.27 -10.50
C GLN A 156 22.95 -1.18 -9.31
N LYS A 157 23.83 -1.32 -8.33
CA LYS A 157 23.61 -2.12 -7.12
C LYS A 157 22.37 -1.66 -6.34
N VAL A 158 22.21 -0.34 -6.18
CA VAL A 158 21.03 0.23 -5.49
C VAL A 158 19.76 -0.03 -6.30
N THR A 159 19.82 0.07 -7.63
CA THR A 159 18.71 -0.24 -8.52
C THR A 159 18.26 -1.69 -8.37
N ASP A 160 19.20 -2.63 -8.46
CA ASP A 160 18.90 -4.06 -8.37
C ASP A 160 18.32 -4.40 -7.00
N SER A 161 18.87 -3.86 -5.93
CA SER A 161 18.34 -4.03 -4.56
C SER A 161 16.89 -3.53 -4.41
N ASN A 162 16.53 -2.42 -5.06
CA ASN A 162 15.15 -1.90 -5.00
C ASN A 162 14.19 -2.70 -5.89
N ILE A 163 14.63 -3.22 -7.03
CA ILE A 163 13.84 -4.13 -7.86
C ILE A 163 13.57 -5.43 -7.12
N ASP A 164 14.58 -6.01 -6.46
CA ASP A 164 14.41 -7.21 -5.63
C ASP A 164 13.41 -7.01 -4.49
N LYS A 165 13.39 -5.80 -3.88
CA LYS A 165 12.38 -5.46 -2.86
C LYS A 165 10.97 -5.47 -3.46
N ILE A 166 10.77 -4.84 -4.63
CA ILE A 166 9.47 -4.83 -5.32
C ILE A 166 9.01 -6.26 -5.59
N ASP A 167 9.90 -7.13 -6.08
CA ASP A 167 9.57 -8.51 -6.40
C ASP A 167 9.19 -9.32 -5.15
N LYS A 168 9.91 -9.15 -4.05
CA LYS A 168 9.59 -9.79 -2.77
C LYS A 168 8.24 -9.34 -2.22
N ILE A 169 7.95 -8.06 -2.30
CA ILE A 169 6.67 -7.48 -1.85
C ILE A 169 5.52 -8.01 -2.72
N LEU A 170 5.72 -8.09 -4.05
CA LEU A 170 4.74 -8.66 -4.97
C LEU A 170 4.44 -10.12 -4.66
N GLU A 171 5.48 -10.94 -4.47
CA GLU A 171 5.29 -12.37 -4.18
C GLU A 171 4.61 -12.59 -2.82
N ALA A 172 4.98 -11.83 -1.79
CA ALA A 172 4.29 -11.85 -0.50
C ALA A 172 2.80 -11.51 -0.66
N LYS A 173 2.49 -10.48 -1.45
CA LYS A 173 1.11 -10.06 -1.70
C LYS A 173 0.31 -11.10 -2.48
N LYS A 174 0.91 -11.75 -3.50
CA LYS A 174 0.26 -12.85 -4.23
C LYS A 174 -0.09 -14.01 -3.31
N VAL A 175 0.84 -14.38 -2.42
CA VAL A 175 0.59 -15.43 -1.41
C VAL A 175 -0.57 -15.03 -0.50
N ASP A 176 -0.64 -13.78 -0.05
CA ASP A 176 -1.73 -13.29 0.80
C ASP A 176 -3.09 -13.26 0.08
N ILE A 177 -3.11 -12.95 -1.23
CA ILE A 177 -4.33 -12.98 -2.05
C ILE A 177 -4.82 -14.42 -2.25
N LEU A 178 -3.90 -15.39 -2.38
CA LEU A 178 -4.23 -16.80 -2.61
C LEU A 178 -4.57 -17.56 -1.33
N LYS A 179 -4.07 -17.12 -0.16
CA LYS A 179 -4.45 -17.73 1.13
C LYS A 179 -5.93 -17.48 1.40
N VAL A 180 -6.63 -18.56 1.69
CA VAL A 180 -8.07 -18.56 2.06
C VAL A 180 -8.18 -18.39 3.56
#